data_ade50cd027d07e4cacc1d0cf2a58221d
#
_entry.id   ade50cd027d07e4cacc1d0cf2a58221d
#
_cell.length_a   1.000
_cell.length_b   1.000
_cell.length_c   1.000
_cell.angle_alpha   90.00
_cell.angle_beta   90.00
_cell.angle_gamma   90.00
#
_symmetry.space_group_name_H-M   'P 1'
#
loop_
_entity.id
_entity.type
_entity.pdbx_description
1 polymer ?
#
loop_
_entity_poly.entity_id
_entity_poly.type
_entity_poly.pdbx_seq_one_letter_code
_entity_poly.pdbx_strand_id
1 'polypeptide(L)'
;PSVTVLTEDTVTENGTVYMAQKARVLSDDEVTVTVPNTVTLAGNGESEINVNIELTGKGKACLKKDFPNGIYIEGYVTLNPIQSGEVTLSYPFMGFFGDWQALSVFDSDIYDDEKASICETQIGQFRNSDGGGYILGHNYYVDGSEEYNADKIAIKGNESGKNVTAAVSLLRNADKLTFSVDDSDGNTVYSESLSKVSKTYHSAEGFYTPMAAKGWEPFDTWN
;
A
#
# COMPACT_ATOMS: atom_id res chain seq x y z
N PRO A 1 -3.18 -13.39 -32.75
CA PRO A 1 -2.98 -12.87 -31.37
C PRO A 1 -2.75 -13.99 -30.38
N SER A 2 -1.95 -13.71 -29.35
CA SER A 2 -1.79 -14.53 -28.14
C SER A 2 -1.81 -13.64 -26.91
N VAL A 3 -2.20 -14.18 -25.76
CA VAL A 3 -2.26 -13.42 -24.52
C VAL A 3 -1.49 -14.17 -23.45
N THR A 4 -0.61 -13.47 -22.77
CA THR A 4 0.09 -13.99 -21.59
C THR A 4 -0.43 -13.24 -20.38
N VAL A 5 -0.91 -13.95 -19.37
CA VAL A 5 -1.44 -13.37 -18.12
C VAL A 5 -0.49 -13.73 -16.99
N LEU A 6 -0.04 -12.73 -16.28
CA LEU A 6 0.98 -12.81 -15.23
C LEU A 6 0.43 -12.32 -13.90
N THR A 7 0.97 -12.85 -12.83
CA THR A 7 0.83 -12.34 -11.47
C THR A 7 2.15 -12.52 -10.73
N GLU A 8 2.28 -11.93 -9.56
CA GLU A 8 3.41 -12.20 -8.69
C GLU A 8 3.41 -13.65 -8.20
N ASP A 9 4.60 -14.16 -7.96
CA ASP A 9 4.81 -15.47 -7.34
C ASP A 9 4.97 -15.32 -5.83
N THR A 10 4.88 -16.43 -5.11
CA THR A 10 5.13 -16.46 -3.67
C THR A 10 6.28 -17.39 -3.34
N VAL A 11 6.99 -17.10 -2.27
CA VAL A 11 8.01 -17.95 -1.66
C VAL A 11 7.69 -18.16 -0.19
N THR A 12 7.89 -19.37 0.29
CA THR A 12 7.70 -19.69 1.70
C THR A 12 9.06 -19.88 2.38
N GLU A 13 9.34 -19.08 3.38
CA GLU A 13 10.53 -19.20 4.21
C GLU A 13 10.12 -19.30 5.69
N ASN A 14 10.63 -20.32 6.36
CA ASN A 14 10.33 -20.58 7.77
C ASN A 14 8.83 -20.63 8.13
N GLY A 15 8.00 -21.10 7.18
CA GLY A 15 6.55 -21.16 7.36
C GLY A 15 5.78 -19.86 7.06
N THR A 16 6.48 -18.77 6.76
CA THR A 16 5.88 -17.51 6.37
C THR A 16 5.90 -17.36 4.84
N VAL A 17 4.78 -16.97 4.27
CA VAL A 17 4.63 -16.73 2.84
C VAL A 17 4.97 -15.27 2.54
N TYR A 18 5.89 -15.07 1.62
CA TYR A 18 6.29 -13.75 1.12
C TYR A 18 5.97 -13.64 -0.37
N MET A 19 5.71 -12.44 -0.83
CA MET A 19 5.65 -12.15 -2.25
C MET A 19 7.07 -12.24 -2.83
N ALA A 20 7.26 -13.09 -3.81
CA ALA A 20 8.54 -13.18 -4.53
C ALA A 20 8.68 -12.00 -5.49
N GLN A 21 9.89 -11.48 -5.65
CA GLN A 21 10.18 -10.48 -6.71
C GLN A 21 10.29 -11.17 -8.08
N LYS A 22 9.27 -11.94 -8.42
CA LYS A 22 9.23 -12.75 -9.63
C LYS A 22 7.79 -12.95 -10.08
N ALA A 23 7.51 -12.64 -11.34
CA ALA A 23 6.23 -12.93 -11.93
C ALA A 23 6.11 -14.42 -12.32
N ARG A 24 4.90 -14.96 -12.20
CA ARG A 24 4.50 -16.27 -12.75
C ARG A 24 3.39 -16.11 -13.77
N VAL A 25 3.36 -17.01 -14.74
CA VAL A 25 2.26 -17.09 -15.69
C VAL A 25 1.08 -17.81 -15.02
N LEU A 26 -0.13 -17.25 -15.15
CA LEU A 26 -1.35 -17.97 -14.78
C LEU A 26 -1.59 -19.09 -15.77
N SER A 27 -1.90 -20.27 -15.25
CA SER A 27 -2.20 -21.46 -16.06
C SER A 27 -3.61 -21.43 -16.64
N ASP A 28 -3.88 -22.27 -17.64
CA ASP A 28 -5.18 -22.34 -18.33
C ASP A 28 -6.34 -22.75 -17.39
N ASP A 29 -6.04 -23.36 -16.25
CA ASP A 29 -7.04 -23.67 -15.22
C ASP A 29 -7.25 -22.54 -14.21
N GLU A 30 -6.41 -21.51 -14.22
CA GLU A 30 -6.54 -20.32 -13.39
C GLU A 30 -7.16 -19.13 -14.14
N VAL A 31 -6.96 -19.05 -15.46
CA VAL A 31 -7.49 -17.97 -16.29
C VAL A 31 -8.03 -18.49 -17.61
N THR A 32 -9.16 -17.96 -18.03
CA THR A 32 -9.71 -18.17 -19.36
C THR A 32 -9.46 -16.93 -20.20
N VAL A 33 -8.86 -17.14 -21.36
CA VAL A 33 -8.60 -16.07 -22.33
C VAL A 33 -9.38 -16.33 -23.59
N THR A 34 -10.14 -15.34 -24.02
CA THR A 34 -10.85 -15.36 -25.31
C THR A 34 -10.31 -14.23 -26.18
N VAL A 35 -9.76 -14.59 -27.32
CA VAL A 35 -9.17 -13.66 -28.29
C VAL A 35 -9.43 -14.20 -29.69
N PRO A 36 -9.63 -13.36 -30.73
CA PRO A 36 -9.81 -13.84 -32.10
C PRO A 36 -8.56 -14.58 -32.59
N ASN A 37 -8.74 -15.62 -33.37
CA ASN A 37 -7.64 -16.41 -33.89
C ASN A 37 -6.71 -15.61 -34.85
N THR A 38 -7.32 -14.72 -35.63
CA THR A 38 -6.59 -13.87 -36.59
C THR A 38 -7.18 -12.47 -36.62
N VAL A 39 -6.33 -11.49 -36.92
CA VAL A 39 -6.71 -10.11 -37.15
C VAL A 39 -6.07 -9.67 -38.45
N THR A 40 -6.82 -8.99 -39.29
CA THR A 40 -6.31 -8.40 -40.52
C THR A 40 -6.15 -6.91 -40.33
N LEU A 41 -4.93 -6.41 -40.53
CA LEU A 41 -4.60 -5.00 -40.56
C LEU A 41 -4.36 -4.59 -42.00
N ALA A 42 -5.15 -3.66 -42.52
CA ALA A 42 -4.89 -3.05 -43.81
C ALA A 42 -3.71 -2.05 -43.67
N GLY A 43 -2.97 -1.83 -44.75
CA GLY A 43 -1.90 -0.83 -44.74
C GLY A 43 -2.47 0.57 -44.41
N ASN A 44 -1.90 1.23 -43.41
CA ASN A 44 -2.40 2.49 -42.82
C ASN A 44 -3.84 2.43 -42.25
N GLY A 45 -4.31 1.23 -41.93
CA GLY A 45 -5.63 1.01 -41.35
C GLY A 45 -5.59 0.75 -39.86
N GLU A 46 -6.78 0.76 -39.23
CA GLU A 46 -7.03 0.42 -37.84
C GLU A 46 -7.87 -0.85 -37.76
N SER A 47 -7.67 -1.61 -36.71
CA SER A 47 -8.53 -2.77 -36.40
C SER A 47 -8.70 -2.89 -34.88
N GLU A 48 -9.94 -3.12 -34.45
CA GLU A 48 -10.27 -3.37 -33.07
C GLU A 48 -10.15 -4.86 -32.74
N ILE A 49 -9.54 -5.16 -31.60
CA ILE A 49 -9.37 -6.50 -31.08
C ILE A 49 -10.03 -6.60 -29.72
N ASN A 50 -11.06 -7.43 -29.61
CA ASN A 50 -11.68 -7.72 -28.34
C ASN A 50 -10.94 -8.88 -27.67
N VAL A 51 -10.39 -8.60 -26.51
CA VAL A 51 -9.71 -9.57 -25.65
C VAL A 51 -10.49 -9.68 -24.33
N ASN A 52 -10.96 -10.87 -24.01
CA ASN A 52 -11.58 -11.15 -22.72
C ASN A 52 -10.67 -12.03 -21.89
N ILE A 53 -10.39 -11.58 -20.65
CA ILE A 53 -9.54 -12.28 -19.68
C ILE A 53 -10.39 -12.46 -18.42
N GLU A 54 -10.66 -13.69 -18.04
CA GLU A 54 -11.51 -14.01 -16.90
C GLU A 54 -10.79 -15.02 -15.98
N LEU A 55 -10.64 -14.66 -14.71
CA LEU A 55 -10.15 -15.61 -13.70
C LEU A 55 -11.20 -16.70 -13.45
N THR A 56 -10.77 -17.94 -13.51
CA THR A 56 -11.61 -19.10 -13.14
C THR A 56 -11.88 -19.13 -11.63
N GLY A 57 -12.78 -19.99 -11.20
CA GLY A 57 -13.01 -20.24 -9.77
C GLY A 57 -11.74 -20.71 -9.05
N LYS A 58 -10.90 -21.52 -9.72
CA LYS A 58 -9.60 -21.96 -9.18
C LYS A 58 -8.62 -20.80 -9.07
N GLY A 59 -8.48 -20.00 -10.13
CA GLY A 59 -7.61 -18.83 -10.14
C GLY A 59 -7.98 -17.84 -9.03
N LYS A 60 -9.26 -17.51 -8.89
CA LYS A 60 -9.75 -16.64 -7.81
C LYS A 60 -9.43 -17.19 -6.42
N ALA A 61 -9.59 -18.51 -6.21
CA ALA A 61 -9.31 -19.14 -4.92
C ALA A 61 -7.82 -19.13 -4.58
N CYS A 62 -6.95 -19.45 -5.57
CA CYS A 62 -5.50 -19.39 -5.39
C CYS A 62 -5.04 -17.98 -5.06
N LEU A 63 -5.43 -17.00 -5.87
CA LEU A 63 -5.02 -15.60 -5.67
C LEU A 63 -5.50 -15.05 -4.33
N LYS A 64 -6.75 -15.35 -3.93
CA LYS A 64 -7.27 -14.90 -2.63
C LYS A 64 -6.53 -15.53 -1.45
N LYS A 65 -6.08 -16.79 -1.58
CA LYS A 65 -5.29 -17.47 -0.56
C LYS A 65 -3.90 -16.88 -0.42
N ASP A 66 -3.23 -16.66 -1.56
CA ASP A 66 -1.83 -16.22 -1.59
C ASP A 66 -1.68 -14.71 -1.37
N PHE A 67 -2.71 -13.95 -1.76
CA PHE A 67 -2.75 -12.49 -1.69
C PHE A 67 -4.08 -12.00 -1.10
N PRO A 68 -4.29 -12.14 0.21
CA PRO A 68 -5.57 -11.79 0.86
C PRO A 68 -5.95 -10.32 0.70
N ASN A 69 -4.97 -9.44 0.54
CA ASN A 69 -5.16 -8.00 0.33
C ASN A 69 -5.31 -7.60 -1.14
N GLY A 70 -5.37 -8.59 -2.04
CA GLY A 70 -5.43 -8.37 -3.47
C GLY A 70 -4.05 -8.31 -4.13
N ILE A 71 -4.06 -8.40 -5.47
CA ILE A 71 -2.85 -8.44 -6.28
C ILE A 71 -3.10 -7.85 -7.67
N TYR A 72 -2.07 -7.31 -8.28
CA TYR A 72 -2.10 -6.93 -9.68
C TYR A 72 -2.00 -8.16 -10.58
N ILE A 73 -2.84 -8.15 -11.61
CA ILE A 73 -2.80 -9.07 -12.74
C ILE A 73 -2.35 -8.26 -13.93
N GLU A 74 -1.30 -8.68 -14.55
CA GLU A 74 -0.72 -7.97 -15.69
C GLU A 74 -0.46 -8.93 -16.85
N GLY A 75 -0.03 -8.43 -17.97
CA GLY A 75 0.33 -9.27 -19.09
C GLY A 75 0.46 -8.54 -20.39
N TYR A 76 0.47 -9.33 -21.45
CA TYR A 76 0.69 -8.83 -22.80
C TYR A 76 -0.27 -9.48 -23.79
N VAL A 77 -0.86 -8.65 -24.63
CA VAL A 77 -1.50 -9.10 -25.88
C VAL A 77 -0.47 -8.99 -26.99
N THR A 78 -0.09 -10.10 -27.57
CA THR A 78 0.94 -10.17 -28.61
C THR A 78 0.31 -10.52 -29.95
N LEU A 79 0.60 -9.74 -30.97
CA LEU A 79 0.22 -9.96 -32.35
C LEU A 79 1.44 -10.44 -33.13
N ASN A 80 1.47 -11.74 -33.43
CA ASN A 80 2.51 -12.33 -34.24
C ASN A 80 2.11 -12.28 -35.71
N PRO A 81 2.96 -11.79 -36.60
CA PRO A 81 2.66 -11.78 -38.03
C PRO A 81 2.60 -13.20 -38.59
N ILE A 82 1.70 -13.41 -39.54
CA ILE A 82 1.65 -14.69 -40.29
C ILE A 82 2.72 -14.71 -41.38
N GLN A 83 3.05 -13.54 -41.90
CA GLN A 83 4.07 -13.39 -42.93
C GLN A 83 5.45 -13.18 -42.33
N SER A 84 6.46 -13.85 -42.86
CA SER A 84 7.84 -13.69 -42.40
C SER A 84 8.39 -12.32 -42.76
N GLY A 85 9.12 -11.71 -41.81
CA GLY A 85 9.75 -10.38 -41.99
C GLY A 85 8.94 -9.21 -41.43
N GLU A 86 7.73 -9.45 -41.01
CA GLU A 86 6.91 -8.41 -40.34
C GLU A 86 7.20 -8.37 -38.83
N VAL A 87 6.86 -7.25 -38.20
CA VAL A 87 7.16 -6.98 -36.81
C VAL A 87 6.06 -7.54 -35.88
N THR A 88 6.47 -8.22 -34.82
CA THR A 88 5.58 -8.57 -33.72
C THR A 88 5.20 -7.32 -32.91
N LEU A 89 3.91 -7.14 -32.66
CA LEU A 89 3.40 -6.06 -31.83
C LEU A 89 2.98 -6.62 -30.46
N SER A 90 3.21 -5.85 -29.41
CA SER A 90 2.84 -6.24 -28.05
C SER A 90 2.20 -5.07 -27.32
N TYR A 91 1.07 -5.35 -26.65
CA TYR A 91 0.34 -4.41 -25.81
C TYR A 91 0.32 -4.90 -24.37
N PRO A 92 0.86 -4.14 -23.41
CA PRO A 92 0.72 -4.48 -21.99
C PRO A 92 -0.70 -4.17 -21.51
N PHE A 93 -1.17 -4.95 -20.54
CA PHE A 93 -2.37 -4.64 -19.76
C PHE A 93 -2.10 -4.88 -18.29
N MET A 94 -2.89 -4.23 -17.43
CA MET A 94 -2.86 -4.40 -16.00
C MET A 94 -4.27 -4.26 -15.43
N GLY A 95 -4.60 -5.10 -14.47
CA GLY A 95 -5.82 -5.06 -13.68
C GLY A 95 -5.52 -5.39 -12.22
N PHE A 96 -6.48 -5.19 -11.36
CA PHE A 96 -6.36 -5.53 -9.94
C PHE A 96 -7.40 -6.58 -9.57
N PHE A 97 -6.96 -7.65 -8.93
CA PHE A 97 -7.83 -8.66 -8.32
C PHE A 97 -7.87 -8.44 -6.81
N GLY A 98 -9.04 -8.16 -6.29
CA GLY A 98 -9.28 -7.89 -4.87
C GLY A 98 -10.24 -6.73 -4.66
N ASP A 99 -10.49 -6.41 -3.40
CA ASP A 99 -11.22 -5.20 -3.03
C ASP A 99 -10.23 -4.08 -2.72
N TRP A 100 -10.13 -3.13 -3.65
CA TRP A 100 -9.24 -1.99 -3.47
C TRP A 100 -9.62 -1.11 -2.27
N GLN A 101 -10.86 -1.14 -1.83
CA GLN A 101 -11.36 -0.35 -0.70
C GLN A 101 -11.13 -1.06 0.64
N ALA A 102 -10.97 -2.38 0.65
CA ALA A 102 -10.75 -3.16 1.87
C ALA A 102 -9.36 -2.93 2.50
N LEU A 103 -8.41 -2.43 1.73
CA LEU A 103 -7.06 -2.13 2.24
C LEU A 103 -7.10 -0.95 3.20
N SER A 104 -6.52 -1.10 4.38
CA SER A 104 -6.33 0.00 5.31
C SER A 104 -5.56 1.15 4.65
N VAL A 105 -5.90 2.36 5.02
CA VAL A 105 -5.10 3.56 4.67
C VAL A 105 -3.90 3.67 5.59
N PHE A 106 -4.10 3.35 6.88
CA PHE A 106 -3.07 3.35 7.89
C PHE A 106 -2.37 1.98 7.96
N ASP A 107 -1.08 2.01 8.21
CA ASP A 107 -0.33 0.87 8.73
C ASP A 107 -0.74 0.61 10.19
N SER A 108 -0.35 -0.52 10.75
CA SER A 108 -0.60 -0.81 12.17
C SER A 108 0.06 0.22 13.07
N ASP A 109 -0.47 0.38 14.25
CA ASP A 109 0.10 1.26 15.26
C ASP A 109 0.98 0.50 16.25
N ILE A 110 1.76 1.24 17.02
CA ILE A 110 2.70 0.67 18.01
C ILE A 110 2.00 0.05 19.21
N TYR A 111 0.69 0.28 19.37
CA TYR A 111 -0.11 -0.21 20.49
C TYR A 111 -0.84 -1.51 20.17
N ASP A 112 -0.81 -1.93 18.91
CA ASP A 112 -1.38 -3.19 18.44
C ASP A 112 -0.34 -4.30 18.40
N ASP A 113 -0.78 -5.54 18.56
CA ASP A 113 0.08 -6.74 18.41
C ASP A 113 0.44 -7.03 16.94
N GLU A 114 -0.15 -6.32 15.98
CA GLU A 114 0.11 -6.48 14.56
C GLU A 114 1.39 -5.76 14.15
N LYS A 115 2.23 -6.46 13.40
CA LYS A 115 3.45 -5.85 12.87
C LYS A 115 3.12 -4.89 11.73
N ALA A 116 3.70 -3.70 11.80
CA ALA A 116 3.66 -2.74 10.71
C ALA A 116 4.36 -3.28 9.46
N SER A 117 3.81 -2.94 8.30
CA SER A 117 4.38 -3.29 6.99
C SER A 117 5.54 -2.35 6.61
N ILE A 118 5.46 -1.09 7.00
CA ILE A 118 6.46 -0.06 6.71
C ILE A 118 6.98 0.53 8.01
N CYS A 119 6.08 1.12 8.80
CA CYS A 119 6.41 1.80 10.05
C CYS A 119 5.16 1.94 10.91
N GLU A 120 5.31 1.81 12.21
CA GLU A 120 4.21 1.90 13.15
C GLU A 120 3.74 3.35 13.31
N THR A 121 2.43 3.53 13.28
CA THR A 121 1.78 4.78 13.70
C THR A 121 1.95 4.92 15.21
N GLN A 122 2.26 6.13 15.69
CA GLN A 122 2.54 6.36 17.10
C GLN A 122 2.19 7.78 17.56
N ILE A 123 2.02 7.95 18.84
CA ILE A 123 1.82 9.26 19.47
C ILE A 123 3.03 9.53 20.36
N GLY A 124 3.63 10.70 20.20
CA GLY A 124 4.80 11.10 20.96
C GLY A 124 4.66 12.47 21.59
N GLN A 125 5.49 12.74 22.56
CA GLN A 125 5.68 14.08 23.12
C GLN A 125 7.10 14.53 22.85
N PHE A 126 7.26 15.54 22.02
CA PHE A 126 8.55 16.01 21.53
C PHE A 126 8.83 17.45 21.92
N ARG A 127 10.11 17.79 22.04
CA ARG A 127 10.56 19.15 22.30
C ARG A 127 10.75 19.92 20.99
N ASN A 128 10.22 21.13 20.94
CA ASN A 128 10.35 21.98 19.75
C ASN A 128 11.78 22.41 19.46
N SER A 129 12.66 22.40 20.48
CA SER A 129 14.02 22.94 20.35
C SER A 129 15.00 22.04 19.64
N ASP A 130 14.86 20.71 19.79
CA ASP A 130 15.81 19.72 19.28
C ASP A 130 15.16 18.45 18.74
N GLY A 131 13.82 18.39 18.71
CA GLY A 131 13.04 17.22 18.30
C GLY A 131 13.17 16.03 19.24
N GLY A 132 13.90 16.17 20.35
CA GLY A 132 14.03 15.11 21.34
C GLY A 132 12.74 14.88 22.11
N GLY A 133 12.39 13.62 22.35
CA GLY A 133 11.16 13.27 23.05
C GLY A 133 11.04 11.79 23.28
N TYR A 134 9.84 11.34 23.53
CA TYR A 134 9.51 9.94 23.77
C TYR A 134 8.13 9.60 23.22
N ILE A 135 7.96 8.34 22.85
CA ILE A 135 6.67 7.82 22.44
C ILE A 135 5.83 7.61 23.70
N LEU A 136 4.57 8.02 23.65
CA LEU A 136 3.64 7.88 24.76
C LEU A 136 3.14 6.44 24.90
N GLY A 137 2.70 6.06 26.09
CA GLY A 137 2.22 4.71 26.39
C GLY A 137 3.32 3.69 26.68
N HIS A 138 4.61 4.05 26.58
CA HIS A 138 5.73 3.20 26.96
C HIS A 138 6.12 3.36 28.41
N ASN A 139 6.38 2.26 29.09
CA ASN A 139 6.87 2.28 30.46
C ASN A 139 8.39 2.09 30.52
N TYR A 140 9.13 3.18 30.44
CA TYR A 140 10.59 3.17 30.47
C TYR A 140 11.21 2.65 31.79
N TYR A 141 10.39 2.49 32.83
CA TYR A 141 10.87 2.11 34.17
C TYR A 141 10.57 0.66 34.52
N VAL A 142 9.84 -0.07 33.69
CA VAL A 142 9.60 -1.49 33.85
C VAL A 142 10.58 -2.24 32.97
N ASP A 143 11.35 -3.04 33.63
CA ASP A 143 12.45 -3.85 33.18
C ASP A 143 12.26 -4.47 31.78
N GLY A 144 12.92 -3.87 30.79
CA GLY A 144 13.18 -4.47 29.48
C GLY A 144 11.98 -4.79 28.59
N SER A 145 10.77 -4.41 28.93
CA SER A 145 9.63 -4.61 28.05
C SER A 145 9.52 -3.45 27.05
N GLU A 146 9.49 -3.77 25.77
CA GLU A 146 9.20 -2.84 24.69
C GLU A 146 7.68 -2.74 24.42
N GLU A 147 6.86 -2.96 25.46
CA GLU A 147 5.42 -2.91 25.33
C GLU A 147 4.91 -1.47 25.39
N TYR A 148 4.15 -1.09 24.38
CA TYR A 148 3.40 0.14 24.33
C TYR A 148 1.92 -0.17 24.60
N ASN A 149 1.26 0.68 25.38
CA ASN A 149 -0.13 0.50 25.75
C ASN A 149 -0.88 1.85 25.64
N ALA A 150 -1.87 1.87 24.78
CA ALA A 150 -2.69 3.07 24.54
C ALA A 150 -3.40 3.57 25.82
N ASP A 151 -3.81 2.68 26.72
CA ASP A 151 -4.46 3.04 28.01
C ASP A 151 -3.50 3.71 29.00
N LYS A 152 -2.19 3.66 28.73
CA LYS A 152 -1.15 4.28 29.57
C LYS A 152 -0.62 5.58 28.98
N ILE A 153 -1.22 6.10 27.94
CA ILE A 153 -0.88 7.40 27.38
C ILE A 153 -1.22 8.49 28.42
N ALA A 154 -0.19 9.15 28.90
CA ALA A 154 -0.32 10.27 29.81
C ALA A 154 0.37 11.50 29.22
N ILE A 155 -0.38 12.56 29.05
CA ILE A 155 0.11 13.83 28.51
C ILE A 155 0.37 14.75 29.70
N LYS A 156 1.61 15.20 29.84
CA LYS A 156 1.94 16.23 30.82
C LYS A 156 1.61 17.59 30.24
N GLY A 157 0.48 18.14 30.67
CA GLY A 157 0.05 19.48 30.28
C GLY A 157 1.05 20.56 30.70
N ASN A 158 1.10 21.66 29.95
CA ASN A 158 1.80 22.91 30.27
C ASN A 158 3.34 22.82 30.49
N GLU A 159 4.03 21.82 29.94
CA GLU A 159 5.46 21.94 29.81
C GLU A 159 5.78 22.79 28.57
N SER A 160 6.23 24.01 28.80
CA SER A 160 6.70 24.91 27.74
C SER A 160 7.70 24.19 26.81
N GLY A 161 7.40 24.15 25.53
CA GLY A 161 8.25 23.56 24.51
C GLY A 161 8.15 22.05 24.33
N LYS A 162 7.13 21.40 24.88
CA LYS A 162 6.80 19.99 24.59
C LYS A 162 5.41 19.87 24.01
N ASN A 163 5.34 19.24 22.89
CA ASN A 163 4.13 19.12 22.08
C ASN A 163 3.74 17.65 21.91
N VAL A 164 2.44 17.37 21.88
CA VAL A 164 1.92 16.07 21.50
C VAL A 164 1.82 16.00 19.98
N THR A 165 2.38 14.98 19.41
CA THR A 165 2.42 14.79 17.97
C THR A 165 1.99 13.37 17.63
N ALA A 166 1.05 13.22 16.71
CA ALA A 166 0.78 11.95 16.06
C ALA A 166 1.66 11.82 14.82
N ALA A 167 2.42 10.74 14.74
CA ALA A 167 3.16 10.35 13.56
C ALA A 167 2.47 9.15 12.93
N VAL A 168 2.05 9.28 11.67
CA VAL A 168 1.26 8.28 11.00
C VAL A 168 2.00 7.65 9.82
N SER A 169 1.85 6.36 9.64
CA SER A 169 2.33 5.62 8.49
C SER A 169 1.16 5.22 7.59
N LEU A 170 1.29 5.49 6.29
CA LEU A 170 0.24 5.24 5.31
C LEU A 170 0.62 4.10 4.37
N LEU A 171 -0.28 3.13 4.20
CA LEU A 171 -0.14 2.06 3.20
C LEU A 171 -0.53 2.53 1.80
N ARG A 172 -1.32 3.59 1.69
CA ARG A 172 -1.73 4.19 0.41
C ARG A 172 -2.02 5.68 0.57
N ASN A 173 -2.12 6.39 -0.54
CA ASN A 173 -2.40 7.82 -0.53
C ASN A 173 -3.75 8.12 0.13
N ALA A 174 -3.82 9.19 0.89
CA ALA A 174 -5.04 9.70 1.50
C ALA A 174 -5.47 11.02 0.84
N ASP A 175 -6.75 11.12 0.52
CA ASP A 175 -7.30 12.38 0.01
C ASP A 175 -7.32 13.44 1.12
N LYS A 176 -7.61 13.01 2.34
CA LYS A 176 -7.60 13.82 3.53
C LYS A 176 -7.13 13.00 4.72
N LEU A 177 -6.28 13.59 5.55
CA LEU A 177 -5.86 13.07 6.83
C LEU A 177 -6.26 14.10 7.90
N THR A 178 -6.97 13.68 8.93
CA THR A 178 -7.40 14.55 10.01
C THR A 178 -6.86 14.03 11.33
N PHE A 179 -6.24 14.90 12.08
CA PHE A 179 -5.92 14.71 13.49
C PHE A 179 -6.91 15.48 14.35
N SER A 180 -7.48 14.84 15.35
CA SER A 180 -8.37 15.50 16.32
C SER A 180 -8.02 15.09 17.74
N VAL A 181 -8.29 15.99 18.66
CA VAL A 181 -8.26 15.74 20.10
C VAL A 181 -9.65 15.99 20.63
N ASP A 182 -10.21 15.00 21.27
CA ASP A 182 -11.53 15.09 21.88
C ASP A 182 -11.41 15.07 23.41
N ASP A 183 -12.29 15.79 24.09
CA ASP A 183 -12.39 15.76 25.54
C ASP A 183 -13.11 14.50 26.06
N SER A 184 -13.21 14.33 27.37
CA SER A 184 -13.87 13.16 27.97
C SER A 184 -15.38 13.09 27.68
N ASP A 185 -15.98 14.14 27.22
CA ASP A 185 -17.40 14.23 26.86
C ASP A 185 -17.62 13.99 25.36
N GLY A 186 -16.51 13.75 24.59
CA GLY A 186 -16.52 13.50 23.16
C GLY A 186 -16.61 14.76 22.30
N ASN A 187 -16.35 15.97 22.88
CA ASN A 187 -16.30 17.18 22.08
C ASN A 187 -14.89 17.38 21.52
N THR A 188 -14.79 17.68 20.24
CA THR A 188 -13.50 18.00 19.60
C THR A 188 -12.99 19.35 20.11
N VAL A 189 -11.86 19.33 20.82
CA VAL A 189 -11.19 20.53 21.37
C VAL A 189 -10.07 21.03 20.46
N TYR A 190 -9.57 20.16 19.59
CA TYR A 190 -8.59 20.50 18.56
C TYR A 190 -8.81 19.67 17.29
N SER A 191 -8.61 20.25 16.13
CA SER A 191 -8.63 19.50 14.87
C SER A 191 -7.79 20.19 13.81
N GLU A 192 -6.99 19.40 13.13
CA GLU A 192 -6.21 19.81 11.97
C GLU A 192 -6.39 18.81 10.84
N SER A 193 -6.28 19.27 9.59
CA SER A 193 -6.42 18.41 8.43
C SER A 193 -5.36 18.71 7.38
N LEU A 194 -4.80 17.66 6.82
CA LEU A 194 -3.94 17.67 5.65
C LEU A 194 -4.69 17.10 4.46
N SER A 195 -4.51 17.70 3.28
CA SER A 195 -5.14 17.23 2.05
C SER A 195 -4.11 16.66 1.09
N LYS A 196 -4.53 15.65 0.29
CA LYS A 196 -3.67 15.02 -0.73
C LYS A 196 -2.38 14.47 -0.15
N VAL A 197 -2.48 13.74 0.95
CA VAL A 197 -1.33 13.15 1.64
C VAL A 197 -0.83 11.96 0.83
N SER A 198 0.39 12.07 0.35
CA SER A 198 1.02 11.04 -0.46
C SER A 198 1.64 9.95 0.41
N LYS A 199 1.45 8.71 0.02
CA LYS A 199 2.14 7.55 0.63
C LYS A 199 3.66 7.57 0.40
N THR A 200 4.16 8.29 -0.59
CA THR A 200 5.58 8.41 -0.90
C THR A 200 5.99 9.87 -0.98
N TYR A 201 7.23 10.13 -0.65
CA TYR A 201 7.83 11.46 -0.71
C TYR A 201 8.98 11.47 -1.71
N HIS A 202 9.00 12.50 -2.56
CA HIS A 202 10.09 12.73 -3.50
C HIS A 202 10.67 14.11 -3.22
N SER A 203 11.93 14.18 -2.80
CA SER A 203 12.59 15.46 -2.56
C SER A 203 12.96 16.16 -3.88
N ALA A 204 13.19 17.47 -3.81
CA ALA A 204 13.70 18.25 -4.94
C ALA A 204 15.08 17.77 -5.43
N GLU A 205 15.80 17.04 -4.61
CA GLU A 205 17.09 16.44 -4.93
C GLU A 205 16.98 15.09 -5.66
N GLY A 206 15.77 14.67 -5.98
CA GLY A 206 15.51 13.40 -6.65
C GLY A 206 15.58 12.17 -5.73
N PHE A 207 15.69 12.36 -4.45
CA PHE A 207 15.75 11.29 -3.49
C PHE A 207 14.36 10.69 -3.23
N TYR A 208 14.19 9.41 -3.52
CA TYR A 208 12.97 8.68 -3.19
C TYR A 208 13.05 8.23 -1.73
N THR A 209 12.24 8.83 -0.89
CA THR A 209 12.09 8.43 0.50
C THR A 209 10.81 7.62 0.64
N PRO A 210 10.86 6.44 1.29
CA PRO A 210 9.66 5.68 1.60
C PRO A 210 8.63 6.54 2.33
N MET A 211 7.40 6.18 2.20
CA MET A 211 6.27 6.91 2.79
C MET A 211 6.42 7.19 4.28
N ALA A 212 7.16 6.34 5.00
CA ALA A 212 7.46 6.59 6.41
C ALA A 212 8.03 8.00 6.66
N ALA A 213 8.88 8.52 5.77
CA ALA A 213 9.42 9.85 5.91
C ALA A 213 8.38 10.96 5.68
N LYS A 214 7.41 10.75 4.80
CA LYS A 214 6.30 11.67 4.54
C LYS A 214 5.08 11.33 5.41
N GLY A 215 4.83 10.05 5.65
CA GLY A 215 3.79 9.59 6.58
C GLY A 215 4.09 9.93 8.03
N TRP A 216 5.35 10.23 8.35
CA TRP A 216 5.77 10.77 9.62
C TRP A 216 5.64 12.29 9.70
N GLU A 217 4.97 12.90 8.76
CA GLU A 217 4.69 14.32 8.82
C GLU A 217 3.83 14.58 10.06
N PRO A 218 4.38 15.22 11.11
CA PRO A 218 3.63 15.47 12.31
C PRO A 218 2.54 16.49 12.02
N PHE A 219 1.40 16.32 12.63
CA PHE A 219 0.43 17.40 12.74
C PHE A 219 1.00 18.51 13.60
N ASP A 220 0.47 19.73 13.40
CA ASP A 220 0.72 20.81 14.33
C ASP A 220 0.33 20.36 15.74
N THR A 221 1.08 20.83 16.69
CA THR A 221 1.01 20.33 18.05
C THR A 221 -0.14 20.93 18.81
N TRP A 222 -0.81 20.11 19.56
CA TRP A 222 -1.77 20.55 20.57
C TRP A 222 -1.04 20.84 21.88
N ASN A 223 -1.27 22.04 22.45
CA ASN A 223 -0.68 22.49 23.72
C ASN A 223 -1.74 22.60 24.82
#